data_ab306a40962966016736f94ef10d0e75
#
_entry.id   ab306a40962966016736f94ef10d0e75
#
_cell.length_a   1.000
_cell.length_b   1.000
_cell.length_c   1.000
_cell.angle_alpha   90.00
_cell.angle_beta   90.00
_cell.angle_gamma   90.00
#
_symmetry.space_group_name_H-M   'P 1'
#
loop_
_entity.id
_entity.type
_entity.pdbx_description
1 polymer ?
#
loop_
_entity_poly.entity_id
_entity_poly.type
_entity_poly.pdbx_seq_one_letter_code
_entity_poly.pdbx_strand_id
1 'polypeptide(L)'
;MSSTAVVMKKKKSSAVLRRGLLYIVLILIAVIMVVPFLWMLSTSLKTQYDAVKIPPVWIPDPPQWENYVKLFTEQPMFQFMLNTIKIVFFVVLGQLFFSSLAAYSFARISFKGRNVVFFFYIATLMVPGQVTMIPTYLMFAKAGLTDNHLALILPAFFSAFGVFLLRQFFMSLPRELEEAAEIDGCGSAGRRWRRAPTSPRSRARTTRR
;
A
#
# COMPACT_ATOMS: atom_id res chain seq x y z
N MET A 1 -21.64 39.46 -34.23
CA MET A 1 -21.36 39.05 -32.84
C MET A 1 -22.22 37.93 -32.29
N SER A 2 -23.07 37.26 -33.09
CA SER A 2 -24.05 36.26 -32.56
C SER A 2 -23.61 34.79 -32.67
N SER A 3 -22.63 34.45 -33.48
CA SER A 3 -22.22 33.06 -33.73
C SER A 3 -21.36 32.44 -32.60
N THR A 4 -20.56 33.24 -31.92
CA THR A 4 -19.65 32.75 -30.84
C THR A 4 -20.40 32.37 -29.56
N ALA A 5 -21.51 33.05 -29.24
CA ALA A 5 -22.31 32.80 -28.06
C ALA A 5 -23.09 31.45 -28.14
N VAL A 6 -23.55 31.10 -29.34
CA VAL A 6 -24.30 29.86 -29.60
C VAL A 6 -23.36 28.62 -29.46
N VAL A 7 -22.13 28.73 -29.96
CA VAL A 7 -21.11 27.64 -29.86
C VAL A 7 -20.70 27.41 -28.41
N MET A 8 -20.54 28.46 -27.60
CA MET A 8 -20.21 28.32 -26.18
C MET A 8 -21.32 27.68 -25.35
N LYS A 9 -22.59 27.97 -25.67
CA LYS A 9 -23.74 27.39 -24.96
C LYS A 9 -23.90 25.89 -25.23
N LYS A 10 -23.62 25.45 -26.47
CA LYS A 10 -23.65 24.03 -26.86
C LYS A 10 -22.52 23.21 -26.20
N LYS A 11 -21.33 23.79 -26.01
CA LYS A 11 -20.17 23.16 -25.36
C LYS A 11 -20.37 22.98 -23.83
N LYS A 12 -21.05 23.92 -23.16
CA LYS A 12 -21.44 23.80 -21.74
C LYS A 12 -22.45 22.69 -21.49
N SER A 13 -23.50 22.59 -22.35
CA SER A 13 -24.54 21.57 -22.22
C SER A 13 -23.97 20.16 -22.36
N SER A 14 -23.09 19.89 -23.32
CA SER A 14 -22.45 18.58 -23.50
C SER A 14 -21.53 18.21 -22.34
N ALA A 15 -20.89 19.19 -21.70
CA ALA A 15 -20.05 18.94 -20.52
C ALA A 15 -20.89 18.58 -19.28
N VAL A 16 -22.05 19.18 -19.10
CA VAL A 16 -22.98 18.86 -18.02
C VAL A 16 -23.56 17.47 -18.21
N LEU A 17 -24.00 17.13 -19.43
CA LEU A 17 -24.52 15.80 -19.74
C LEU A 17 -23.47 14.71 -19.51
N ARG A 18 -22.22 14.92 -19.96
CA ARG A 18 -21.11 13.99 -19.74
C ARG A 18 -20.81 13.78 -18.26
N ARG A 19 -20.81 14.86 -17.46
CA ARG A 19 -20.63 14.77 -16.01
C ARG A 19 -21.79 13.99 -15.36
N GLY A 20 -23.03 14.28 -15.76
CA GLY A 20 -24.21 13.55 -15.28
C GLY A 20 -24.10 12.06 -15.56
N LEU A 21 -23.72 11.67 -16.79
CA LEU A 21 -23.51 10.27 -17.16
C LEU A 21 -22.38 9.61 -16.34
N LEU A 22 -21.28 10.33 -16.12
CA LEU A 22 -20.19 9.84 -15.27
C LEU A 22 -20.65 9.58 -13.83
N TYR A 23 -21.44 10.50 -13.23
CA TYR A 23 -21.98 10.30 -11.89
C TYR A 23 -22.94 9.11 -11.83
N ILE A 24 -23.80 8.92 -12.83
CA ILE A 24 -24.69 7.76 -12.89
C ILE A 24 -23.88 6.45 -12.93
N VAL A 25 -22.86 6.38 -13.78
CA VAL A 25 -21.97 5.20 -13.86
C VAL A 25 -21.25 4.96 -12.54
N LEU A 26 -20.71 6.01 -11.91
CA LEU A 26 -20.02 5.89 -10.62
C LEU A 26 -20.97 5.43 -9.51
N ILE A 27 -22.20 5.96 -9.44
CA ILE A 27 -23.21 5.53 -8.48
C ILE A 27 -23.58 4.07 -8.70
N LEU A 28 -23.78 3.66 -9.94
CA LEU A 28 -24.12 2.28 -10.28
C LEU A 28 -23.00 1.30 -9.85
N ILE A 29 -21.75 1.65 -10.13
CA ILE A 29 -20.58 0.88 -9.66
C ILE A 29 -20.53 0.84 -8.13
N ALA A 30 -20.75 1.98 -7.47
CA ALA A 30 -20.76 2.05 -6.02
C ALA A 30 -21.86 1.17 -5.40
N VAL A 31 -23.07 1.19 -5.96
CA VAL A 31 -24.19 0.32 -5.53
C VAL A 31 -23.79 -1.15 -5.68
N ILE A 32 -23.28 -1.56 -6.85
CA ILE A 32 -22.84 -2.95 -7.07
C ILE A 32 -21.77 -3.36 -6.05
N MET A 33 -20.82 -2.47 -5.73
CA MET A 33 -19.79 -2.75 -4.73
C MET A 33 -20.32 -2.86 -3.30
N VAL A 34 -21.40 -2.16 -2.97
CA VAL A 34 -22.00 -2.19 -1.63
C VAL A 34 -22.90 -3.41 -1.41
N VAL A 35 -23.54 -3.96 -2.47
CA VAL A 35 -24.45 -5.10 -2.37
C VAL A 35 -23.87 -6.29 -1.59
N PRO A 36 -22.62 -6.78 -1.84
CA PRO A 36 -22.09 -7.91 -1.08
C PRO A 36 -21.95 -7.60 0.43
N PHE A 37 -21.65 -6.36 0.81
CA PHE A 37 -21.58 -5.96 2.21
C PHE A 37 -22.97 -5.94 2.87
N LEU A 38 -23.99 -5.44 2.16
CA LEU A 38 -25.38 -5.50 2.62
C LEU A 38 -25.87 -6.94 2.75
N TRP A 39 -25.49 -7.81 1.81
CA TRP A 39 -25.77 -9.23 1.89
C TRP A 39 -25.11 -9.89 3.10
N MET A 40 -23.86 -9.61 3.37
CA MET A 40 -23.13 -10.10 4.53
C MET A 40 -23.80 -9.65 5.84
N LEU A 41 -24.17 -8.36 5.93
CA LEU A 41 -24.88 -7.79 7.08
C LEU A 41 -26.25 -8.44 7.27
N SER A 42 -27.02 -8.59 6.18
CA SER A 42 -28.31 -9.31 6.21
C SER A 42 -28.13 -10.75 6.68
N THR A 43 -27.12 -11.46 6.15
CA THR A 43 -26.88 -12.86 6.47
C THR A 43 -26.44 -13.07 7.93
N SER A 44 -25.70 -12.11 8.51
CA SER A 44 -25.30 -12.19 9.92
C SER A 44 -26.48 -12.15 10.90
N LEU A 45 -27.61 -11.64 10.47
CA LEU A 45 -28.86 -11.53 11.25
C LEU A 45 -29.87 -12.65 10.92
N LYS A 46 -29.51 -13.65 10.10
CA LYS A 46 -30.37 -14.78 9.75
C LYS A 46 -30.15 -15.98 10.67
N THR A 47 -31.17 -16.86 10.69
CA THR A 47 -30.99 -18.22 11.21
C THR A 47 -30.05 -19.01 10.29
N GLN A 48 -29.43 -20.06 10.78
CA GLN A 48 -28.58 -20.93 9.97
C GLN A 48 -29.35 -21.53 8.77
N TYR A 49 -30.65 -21.81 8.95
CA TYR A 49 -31.52 -22.30 7.88
C TYR A 49 -31.75 -21.24 6.78
N ASP A 50 -32.08 -20.00 7.17
CA ASP A 50 -32.39 -18.94 6.22
C ASP A 50 -31.14 -18.42 5.49
N ALA A 51 -29.96 -18.61 6.07
CA ALA A 51 -28.69 -18.23 5.45
C ALA A 51 -28.38 -19.03 4.16
N VAL A 52 -28.87 -20.29 4.09
CA VAL A 52 -28.63 -21.21 2.96
C VAL A 52 -29.88 -21.49 2.14
N LYS A 53 -31.02 -20.91 2.49
CA LYS A 53 -32.31 -21.13 1.83
C LYS A 53 -32.32 -20.64 0.38
N ILE A 54 -32.96 -21.42 -0.49
CA ILE A 54 -33.22 -21.08 -1.89
C ILE A 54 -34.75 -21.04 -2.12
N PRO A 55 -35.32 -19.90 -2.59
CA PRO A 55 -34.69 -18.64 -2.97
C PRO A 55 -34.13 -17.86 -1.77
N PRO A 56 -33.08 -17.02 -1.98
CA PRO A 56 -32.43 -16.31 -0.88
C PRO A 56 -33.36 -15.28 -0.23
N VAL A 57 -33.36 -15.27 1.10
CA VAL A 57 -34.10 -14.27 1.90
C VAL A 57 -33.21 -13.03 2.04
N TRP A 58 -33.64 -11.87 1.54
CA TRP A 58 -32.84 -10.64 1.60
C TRP A 58 -32.91 -9.94 2.96
N ILE A 59 -34.10 -9.95 3.58
CA ILE A 59 -34.34 -9.28 4.86
C ILE A 59 -34.72 -10.36 5.88
N PRO A 60 -33.94 -10.53 6.96
CA PRO A 60 -34.24 -11.51 8.00
C PRO A 60 -35.46 -11.08 8.82
N ASP A 61 -36.40 -12.01 9.04
CA ASP A 61 -37.59 -11.78 9.87
C ASP A 61 -37.90 -13.05 10.69
N PRO A 62 -37.74 -13.00 12.01
CA PRO A 62 -37.16 -11.93 12.83
C PRO A 62 -35.62 -11.86 12.75
N PRO A 63 -35.01 -10.67 12.91
CA PRO A 63 -33.57 -10.55 12.92
C PRO A 63 -32.97 -11.19 14.18
N GLN A 64 -31.93 -12.03 14.00
CA GLN A 64 -31.31 -12.81 15.04
C GLN A 64 -30.13 -12.05 15.67
N TRP A 65 -30.41 -11.11 16.57
CA TRP A 65 -29.37 -10.37 17.31
C TRP A 65 -28.53 -11.25 18.23
N GLU A 66 -29.08 -12.39 18.65
CA GLU A 66 -28.36 -13.38 19.46
C GLU A 66 -27.10 -13.92 18.80
N ASN A 67 -27.02 -13.92 17.47
CA ASN A 67 -25.82 -14.36 16.76
C ASN A 67 -24.60 -13.56 17.18
N TYR A 68 -24.75 -12.25 17.41
CA TYR A 68 -23.66 -11.41 17.91
C TYR A 68 -23.31 -11.70 19.36
N VAL A 69 -24.30 -11.95 20.20
CA VAL A 69 -24.08 -12.33 21.62
C VAL A 69 -23.32 -13.66 21.66
N LYS A 70 -23.80 -14.68 20.94
CA LYS A 70 -23.15 -16.00 20.86
C LYS A 70 -21.71 -15.92 20.35
N LEU A 71 -21.45 -15.05 19.36
CA LEU A 71 -20.10 -14.83 18.82
C LEU A 71 -19.09 -14.42 19.90
N PHE A 72 -19.50 -13.58 20.86
CA PHE A 72 -18.63 -13.09 21.92
C PHE A 72 -18.67 -13.96 23.20
N THR A 73 -19.73 -14.75 23.41
CA THR A 73 -19.86 -15.62 24.61
C THR A 73 -19.33 -17.03 24.37
N GLU A 74 -19.57 -17.60 23.20
CA GLU A 74 -19.18 -18.98 22.88
C GLU A 74 -17.79 -19.08 22.23
N GLN A 75 -17.30 -17.99 21.64
CA GLN A 75 -15.99 -17.92 20.99
C GLN A 75 -15.11 -16.85 21.66
N PRO A 76 -13.80 -17.06 21.78
CA PRO A 76 -12.87 -16.08 22.34
C PRO A 76 -12.58 -14.93 21.33
N MET A 77 -13.64 -14.35 20.74
CA MET A 77 -13.56 -13.38 19.65
C MET A 77 -12.75 -12.14 20.05
N PHE A 78 -12.91 -11.67 21.28
CA PHE A 78 -12.14 -10.53 21.79
C PHE A 78 -10.63 -10.82 21.78
N GLN A 79 -10.22 -12.03 22.15
CA GLN A 79 -8.83 -12.44 22.11
C GLN A 79 -8.31 -12.52 20.67
N PHE A 80 -9.13 -13.02 19.73
CA PHE A 80 -8.75 -13.03 18.31
C PHE A 80 -8.58 -11.64 17.74
N MET A 81 -9.46 -10.70 18.10
CA MET A 81 -9.34 -9.29 17.71
C MET A 81 -8.07 -8.66 18.27
N LEU A 82 -7.75 -8.87 19.54
CA LEU A 82 -6.51 -8.35 20.15
C LEU A 82 -5.27 -8.94 19.51
N ASN A 83 -5.26 -10.24 19.21
CA ASN A 83 -4.16 -10.89 18.51
C ASN A 83 -3.97 -10.30 17.11
N THR A 84 -5.06 -10.09 16.38
CA THR A 84 -5.03 -9.46 15.05
C THR A 84 -4.48 -8.03 15.12
N ILE A 85 -4.97 -7.22 16.05
CA ILE A 85 -4.49 -5.84 16.26
C ILE A 85 -2.99 -5.84 16.58
N LYS A 86 -2.56 -6.72 17.48
CA LYS A 86 -1.14 -6.87 17.84
C LYS A 86 -0.28 -7.21 16.63
N ILE A 87 -0.67 -8.22 15.86
CA ILE A 87 0.07 -8.66 14.67
C ILE A 87 0.14 -7.52 13.66
N VAL A 88 -1.01 -6.92 13.31
CA VAL A 88 -1.08 -5.82 12.32
C VAL A 88 -0.24 -4.64 12.77
N PHE A 89 -0.29 -4.27 14.04
CA PHE A 89 0.50 -3.15 14.57
C PHE A 89 2.01 -3.37 14.35
N PHE A 90 2.54 -4.54 14.74
CA PHE A 90 3.95 -4.83 14.55
C PHE A 90 4.35 -4.99 13.08
N VAL A 91 3.49 -5.61 12.26
CA VAL A 91 3.71 -5.74 10.82
C VAL A 91 3.80 -4.36 10.16
N VAL A 92 2.85 -3.47 10.42
CA VAL A 92 2.84 -2.12 9.81
C VAL A 92 4.05 -1.31 10.24
N LEU A 93 4.40 -1.31 11.53
CA LEU A 93 5.59 -0.60 12.01
C LEU A 93 6.87 -1.14 11.39
N GLY A 94 7.05 -2.47 11.40
CA GLY A 94 8.23 -3.10 10.79
C GLY A 94 8.30 -2.83 9.29
N GLN A 95 7.18 -2.98 8.59
CA GLN A 95 7.11 -2.75 7.15
C GLN A 95 7.43 -1.30 6.78
N LEU A 96 6.88 -0.32 7.51
CA LEU A 96 7.19 1.10 7.29
C LEU A 96 8.66 1.39 7.54
N PHE A 97 9.21 0.87 8.63
CA PHE A 97 10.60 1.08 9.00
C PHE A 97 11.57 0.51 7.95
N PHE A 98 11.47 -0.79 7.65
CA PHE A 98 12.37 -1.44 6.70
C PHE A 98 12.18 -0.96 5.27
N SER A 99 10.92 -0.73 4.85
CA SER A 99 10.64 -0.20 3.52
C SER A 99 11.16 1.23 3.35
N SER A 100 11.06 2.09 4.37
CA SER A 100 11.59 3.46 4.31
C SER A 100 13.10 3.47 4.20
N LEU A 101 13.81 2.65 4.99
CA LEU A 101 15.26 2.53 4.92
C LEU A 101 15.75 2.04 3.55
N ALA A 102 15.12 0.97 3.04
CA ALA A 102 15.46 0.41 1.74
C ALA A 102 15.13 1.40 0.61
N ALA A 103 13.94 2.01 0.64
CA ALA A 103 13.51 2.98 -0.35
C ALA A 103 14.41 4.21 -0.39
N TYR A 104 14.79 4.75 0.77
CA TYR A 104 15.74 5.85 0.87
C TYR A 104 17.10 5.47 0.26
N SER A 105 17.61 4.30 0.58
CA SER A 105 18.86 3.79 0.02
C SER A 105 18.81 3.69 -1.49
N PHE A 106 17.74 3.17 -2.06
CA PHE A 106 17.56 3.06 -3.51
C PHE A 106 17.23 4.38 -4.22
N ALA A 107 16.68 5.39 -3.51
CA ALA A 107 16.35 6.68 -4.08
C ALA A 107 17.52 7.67 -4.05
N ARG A 108 18.18 7.77 -2.88
CA ARG A 108 19.12 8.84 -2.55
C ARG A 108 20.57 8.41 -2.55
N ILE A 109 20.85 7.16 -2.16
CA ILE A 109 22.23 6.68 -2.09
C ILE A 109 22.70 6.19 -3.46
N SER A 110 23.83 6.72 -3.94
CA SER A 110 24.47 6.27 -5.17
C SER A 110 25.50 5.18 -4.86
N PHE A 111 25.25 3.95 -5.32
CA PHE A 111 26.22 2.84 -5.24
C PHE A 111 26.22 2.04 -6.54
N LYS A 112 27.35 1.37 -6.81
CA LYS A 112 27.49 0.54 -8.01
C LYS A 112 26.47 -0.61 -8.01
N GLY A 113 25.75 -0.77 -9.11
CA GLY A 113 24.73 -1.85 -9.23
C GLY A 113 23.37 -1.53 -8.61
N ARG A 114 23.12 -0.33 -8.07
CA ARG A 114 21.85 0.07 -7.43
C ARG A 114 20.61 -0.33 -8.23
N ASN A 115 20.59 -0.01 -9.52
CA ASN A 115 19.44 -0.29 -10.36
C ASN A 115 19.25 -1.78 -10.63
N VAL A 116 20.34 -2.53 -10.72
CA VAL A 116 20.30 -3.99 -10.89
C VAL A 116 19.76 -4.67 -9.63
N VAL A 117 20.26 -4.31 -8.46
CA VAL A 117 19.76 -4.81 -7.18
C VAL A 117 18.29 -4.46 -6.99
N PHE A 118 17.91 -3.21 -7.29
CA PHE A 118 16.51 -2.78 -7.23
C PHE A 118 15.63 -3.57 -8.19
N PHE A 119 16.09 -3.82 -9.42
CA PHE A 119 15.35 -4.64 -10.39
C PHE A 119 15.09 -6.05 -9.85
N PHE A 120 16.10 -6.74 -9.34
CA PHE A 120 15.91 -8.07 -8.75
C PHE A 120 15.00 -8.03 -7.51
N TYR A 121 15.12 -6.99 -6.70
CA TYR A 121 14.22 -6.82 -5.55
C TYR A 121 12.75 -6.67 -5.98
N ILE A 122 12.46 -5.87 -7.02
CA ILE A 122 11.09 -5.75 -7.55
C ILE A 122 10.65 -7.02 -8.27
N ALA A 123 11.56 -7.76 -8.91
CA ALA A 123 11.23 -9.04 -9.54
C ALA A 123 10.66 -10.07 -8.54
N THR A 124 10.95 -9.94 -7.24
CA THR A 124 10.33 -10.78 -6.21
C THR A 124 8.81 -10.63 -6.15
N LEU A 125 8.23 -9.51 -6.61
CA LEU A 125 6.77 -9.34 -6.72
C LEU A 125 6.13 -10.29 -7.74
N MET A 126 6.90 -10.80 -8.69
CA MET A 126 6.41 -11.75 -9.69
C MET A 126 6.29 -13.18 -9.12
N VAL A 127 6.90 -13.44 -7.97
CA VAL A 127 6.81 -14.74 -7.32
C VAL A 127 5.52 -14.81 -6.52
N PRO A 128 4.57 -15.69 -6.90
CA PRO A 128 3.33 -15.84 -6.13
C PRO A 128 3.62 -16.28 -4.70
N GLY A 129 2.97 -15.65 -3.72
CA GLY A 129 3.14 -15.99 -2.30
C GLY A 129 2.81 -17.46 -1.98
N GLN A 130 1.92 -18.08 -2.76
CA GLN A 130 1.56 -19.49 -2.62
C GLN A 130 2.76 -20.43 -2.84
N VAL A 131 3.68 -20.06 -3.73
CA VAL A 131 4.90 -20.86 -4.00
C VAL A 131 5.87 -20.82 -2.81
N THR A 132 5.96 -19.68 -2.13
CA THR A 132 6.86 -19.49 -0.99
C THR A 132 6.25 -19.93 0.34
N MET A 133 4.94 -20.20 0.39
CA MET A 133 4.22 -20.53 1.62
C MET A 133 4.77 -21.79 2.30
N ILE A 134 4.92 -22.89 1.55
CA ILE A 134 5.40 -24.18 2.11
C ILE A 134 6.86 -24.06 2.60
N PRO A 135 7.83 -23.56 1.79
CA PRO A 135 9.19 -23.33 2.26
C PRO A 135 9.26 -22.44 3.51
N THR A 136 8.49 -21.36 3.55
CA THR A 136 8.45 -20.44 4.69
C THR A 136 7.91 -21.15 5.94
N TYR A 137 6.83 -21.91 5.82
CA TYR A 137 6.30 -22.71 6.92
C TYR A 137 7.34 -23.69 7.47
N LEU A 138 8.02 -24.44 6.59
CA LEU A 138 9.05 -25.39 7.02
C LEU A 138 10.23 -24.72 7.72
N MET A 139 10.64 -23.54 7.28
CA MET A 139 11.69 -22.75 7.97
C MET A 139 11.25 -22.37 9.39
N PHE A 140 10.03 -21.85 9.57
CA PHE A 140 9.53 -21.49 10.89
C PHE A 140 9.24 -22.71 11.77
N ALA A 141 8.80 -23.82 11.18
CA ALA A 141 8.63 -25.09 11.90
C ALA A 141 9.97 -25.61 12.47
N LYS A 142 11.03 -25.60 11.67
CA LYS A 142 12.39 -25.96 12.11
C LYS A 142 12.94 -25.00 13.18
N ALA A 143 12.54 -23.74 13.14
CA ALA A 143 12.90 -22.74 14.14
C ALA A 143 12.04 -22.82 15.43
N GLY A 144 11.06 -23.73 15.51
CA GLY A 144 10.14 -23.85 16.66
C GLY A 144 9.13 -22.72 16.80
N LEU A 145 8.83 -22.01 15.70
CA LEU A 145 7.97 -20.81 15.70
C LEU A 145 6.57 -21.08 15.10
N THR A 146 6.13 -22.33 14.96
CA THR A 146 4.85 -22.68 14.32
C THR A 146 3.61 -22.15 15.04
N ASP A 147 3.67 -22.03 16.37
CA ASP A 147 2.58 -21.48 17.19
C ASP A 147 2.98 -20.14 17.80
N ASN A 148 3.60 -19.28 16.99
CA ASN A 148 4.08 -17.99 17.45
C ASN A 148 3.72 -16.88 16.46
N HIS A 149 3.23 -15.75 16.98
CA HIS A 149 2.92 -14.57 16.17
C HIS A 149 4.11 -14.06 15.35
N LEU A 150 5.34 -14.33 15.79
CA LEU A 150 6.56 -13.96 15.04
C LEU A 150 6.63 -14.61 13.67
N ALA A 151 6.09 -15.82 13.50
CA ALA A 151 6.03 -16.49 12.19
C ALA A 151 5.19 -15.73 11.16
N LEU A 152 4.22 -14.94 11.62
CA LEU A 152 3.38 -14.08 10.78
C LEU A 152 4.00 -12.68 10.61
N ILE A 153 4.63 -12.16 11.65
CA ILE A 153 5.13 -10.79 11.70
C ILE A 153 6.44 -10.63 10.90
N LEU A 154 7.40 -11.53 11.09
CA LEU A 154 8.74 -11.39 10.50
C LEU A 154 8.78 -11.39 8.98
N PRO A 155 8.10 -12.31 8.26
CA PRO A 155 8.10 -12.29 6.80
C PRO A 155 7.44 -11.04 6.22
N ALA A 156 6.44 -10.51 6.93
CA ALA A 156 5.67 -9.36 6.49
C ALA A 156 6.42 -8.02 6.60
N PHE A 157 7.56 -7.95 7.31
CA PHE A 157 8.39 -6.73 7.38
C PHE A 157 8.94 -6.29 6.03
N PHE A 158 9.16 -7.23 5.12
CA PHE A 158 9.82 -6.96 3.85
C PHE A 158 8.81 -6.92 2.71
N SER A 159 8.43 -5.70 2.33
CA SER A 159 7.48 -5.46 1.24
C SER A 159 8.17 -4.81 0.05
N ALA A 160 8.35 -5.56 -1.03
CA ALA A 160 8.89 -5.00 -2.27
C ALA A 160 7.99 -3.91 -2.86
N PHE A 161 6.67 -4.05 -2.73
CA PHE A 161 5.71 -3.03 -3.12
C PHE A 161 5.84 -1.75 -2.29
N GLY A 162 5.98 -1.88 -0.96
CA GLY A 162 6.21 -0.75 -0.06
C GLY A 162 7.49 0.01 -0.39
N VAL A 163 8.59 -0.72 -0.64
CA VAL A 163 9.86 -0.11 -1.07
C VAL A 163 9.73 0.60 -2.42
N PHE A 164 9.01 0.01 -3.38
CA PHE A 164 8.78 0.63 -4.68
C PHE A 164 8.02 1.95 -4.54
N LEU A 165 6.89 1.96 -3.83
CA LEU A 165 6.09 3.19 -3.64
C LEU A 165 6.87 4.28 -2.92
N LEU A 166 7.53 3.95 -1.80
CA LEU A 166 8.30 4.92 -1.04
C LEU A 166 9.51 5.43 -1.84
N ARG A 167 10.17 4.57 -2.64
CA ARG A 167 11.24 5.03 -3.53
C ARG A 167 10.74 6.04 -4.55
N GLN A 168 9.59 5.81 -5.19
CA GLN A 168 8.99 6.76 -6.12
C GLN A 168 8.69 8.10 -5.43
N PHE A 169 8.16 8.03 -4.22
CA PHE A 169 7.90 9.22 -3.41
C PHE A 169 9.20 9.97 -3.10
N PHE A 170 10.23 9.31 -2.58
CA PHE A 170 11.51 9.95 -2.31
C PHE A 170 12.17 10.56 -3.54
N MET A 171 12.04 9.92 -4.71
CA MET A 171 12.57 10.47 -5.98
C MET A 171 11.82 11.71 -6.44
N SER A 172 10.57 11.93 -6.05
CA SER A 172 9.78 13.11 -6.40
C SER A 172 10.10 14.34 -5.53
N LEU A 173 10.76 14.16 -4.39
CA LEU A 173 11.13 15.26 -3.50
C LEU A 173 12.32 16.04 -4.08
N PRO A 174 12.30 17.39 -4.08
CA PRO A 174 13.41 18.22 -4.48
C PRO A 174 14.66 17.96 -3.62
N ARG A 175 15.84 17.93 -4.22
CA ARG A 175 17.10 17.70 -3.49
C ARG A 175 17.52 18.91 -2.64
N GLU A 176 17.05 20.08 -3.01
CA GLU A 176 17.28 21.34 -2.30
C GLU A 176 16.86 21.29 -0.84
N LEU A 177 15.85 20.48 -0.52
CA LEU A 177 15.40 20.27 0.86
C LEU A 177 16.45 19.51 1.71
N GLU A 178 17.11 18.54 1.11
CA GLU A 178 18.17 17.78 1.78
C GLU A 178 19.45 18.63 1.92
N GLU A 179 19.76 19.41 0.87
CA GLU A 179 20.90 20.34 0.87
C GLU A 179 20.71 21.45 1.91
N ALA A 180 19.51 22.02 2.03
CA ALA A 180 19.16 22.99 3.05
C ALA A 180 19.30 22.41 4.47
N ALA A 181 18.76 21.24 4.71
CA ALA A 181 18.90 20.55 6.00
C ALA A 181 20.36 20.23 6.35
N GLU A 182 21.21 19.95 5.36
CA GLU A 182 22.64 19.73 5.55
C GLU A 182 23.36 21.04 5.92
N ILE A 183 22.97 22.16 5.33
CA ILE A 183 23.49 23.49 5.65
C ILE A 183 23.11 23.89 7.08
N ASP A 184 21.88 23.60 7.50
CA ASP A 184 21.37 23.86 8.83
C ASP A 184 21.97 22.94 9.93
N GLY A 185 22.90 22.05 9.53
CA GLY A 185 23.59 21.14 10.48
C GLY A 185 22.76 19.94 10.86
N CYS A 186 21.60 19.71 10.26
CA CYS A 186 20.81 18.51 10.45
C CYS A 186 21.49 17.32 9.78
N GLY A 187 22.44 16.69 10.46
CA GLY A 187 22.81 15.48 9.98
C GLY A 187 24.03 14.86 9.76
N SER A 188 24.41 13.87 10.11
CA SER A 188 25.70 13.23 10.00
C SER A 188 25.69 11.80 9.44
N ALA A 189 24.62 11.33 8.95
CA ALA A 189 24.69 10.19 8.03
C ALA A 189 25.39 10.61 6.71
N GLY A 190 25.48 11.91 6.41
CA GLY A 190 26.02 12.50 5.17
C GLY A 190 27.54 12.67 5.10
N ARG A 191 28.32 12.57 6.19
CA ARG A 191 29.76 12.85 6.14
C ARG A 191 30.61 11.91 5.28
N ARG A 192 30.08 10.84 4.79
CA ARG A 192 30.78 9.92 3.86
C ARG A 192 30.70 10.34 2.39
N TRP A 193 29.91 11.35 2.03
CA TRP A 193 29.60 11.73 0.65
C TRP A 193 30.46 12.85 0.07
N ARG A 194 31.28 13.53 0.87
CA ARG A 194 32.14 14.64 0.43
C ARG A 194 33.34 14.24 -0.45
N ARG A 195 33.41 13.01 -0.93
CA ARG A 195 34.50 12.62 -1.86
C ARG A 195 33.96 12.18 -3.22
N ALA A 196 33.14 13.02 -3.83
CA ALA A 196 33.07 13.02 -5.28
C ALA A 196 34.32 13.75 -5.80
N PRO A 197 35.11 13.16 -6.68
CA PRO A 197 36.26 13.87 -7.25
C PRO A 197 35.75 15.05 -8.04
N THR A 198 36.17 16.26 -7.61
CA THR A 198 36.01 17.47 -8.40
C THR A 198 36.60 17.21 -9.76
N SER A 199 35.81 17.44 -10.81
CA SER A 199 36.23 17.38 -12.21
C SER A 199 37.55 18.09 -12.40
N PRO A 200 38.50 17.58 -13.21
CA PRO A 200 39.74 18.25 -13.47
C PRO A 200 39.48 19.59 -14.13
N ARG A 201 39.92 20.66 -13.46
CA ARG A 201 39.93 22.00 -14.02
C ARG A 201 40.59 21.93 -15.39
N SER A 202 39.86 22.27 -16.43
CA SER A 202 40.40 22.57 -17.76
C SER A 202 41.43 23.70 -17.60
N ARG A 203 42.71 23.32 -17.63
CA ARG A 203 43.80 24.28 -17.78
C ARG A 203 43.62 24.92 -19.15
N ALA A 204 43.03 26.11 -19.16
CA ALA A 204 43.11 26.99 -20.31
C ALA A 204 44.61 27.31 -20.56
N ARG A 205 45.15 26.71 -21.59
CA ARG A 205 46.46 27.05 -22.15
C ARG A 205 46.33 28.42 -22.79
N THR A 206 46.78 29.45 -22.09
CA THR A 206 47.17 30.73 -22.71
C THR A 206 48.40 30.48 -23.53
N THR A 207 48.29 30.37 -24.86
CA THR A 207 49.36 30.57 -25.81
C THR A 207 49.36 32.03 -26.19
N ARG A 208 50.35 32.75 -25.66
CA ARG A 208 50.85 33.99 -26.26
C ARG A 208 51.51 33.64 -27.59
N ARG A 209 51.10 34.31 -28.67
CA ARG A 209 51.92 35.03 -29.64
C ARG A 209 51.07 36.03 -30.44
#